data_3f7f7f83a682f8e76d08707f69fe7fbd
#
_entry.id   3f7f7f83a682f8e76d08707f69fe7fbd
#
_cell.length_a   1.000
_cell.length_b   1.000
_cell.length_c   1.000
_cell.angle_alpha   90.00
_cell.angle_beta   90.00
_cell.angle_gamma   90.00
#
_symmetry.space_group_name_H-M   'P 1'
#
loop_
_entity.id
_entity.type
_entity.pdbx_description
1 polymer ?
#
loop_
_entity_poly.entity_id
_entity_poly.type
_entity_poly.pdbx_seq_one_letter_code
_entity_poly.pdbx_strand_id
1 'polypeptide(L)'
;YSDLAYKYNLNSYAQKMNVLNSNPLPAAIEKIPDMQRMAPVTDIQPSYAYDINSQELSELACNASAVFKDFKDLTNTSVSFEGAYEDTYRVTSENVNLKEPHSYLKIKVSANLRLADGSLQKNGFEMNFTTPEEVPSAEILQAKVREFAEQFVALKDVPILSDTYKGPVMFEDMAAVYPFTENLLTLNKLYAKVILAPNDKALGKKIGKKILDPRIDIVNYTSLPEYNGTKLMGAYSIDADGIKPEAEIPLVEKGILKQILNRATPTEHAMHSTGSARFTNNPRAVALTTSVGTFHVKATGTTDADKMKKELIKLGKKKKLEYVYKITSPAGAESLQLYQINVKTGEEKLARITQAILPTLSQLEKITAISSKENVYNLSKDVNTSVICPSAIILDNIELSSNTPRSEKAPAIPYPLQR
;
A
#
# COMPACT_ATOMS: atom_id res chain seq x y z
N TYR A 1 29.16 -7.80 24.56
CA TYR A 1 28.05 -7.94 23.63
C TYR A 1 28.39 -8.82 22.43
N SER A 2 29.54 -8.63 21.77
CA SER A 2 29.97 -9.42 20.61
C SER A 2 30.15 -10.92 20.93
N ASP A 3 30.70 -11.26 22.08
CA ASP A 3 30.87 -12.67 22.52
C ASP A 3 29.49 -13.34 22.80
N LEU A 4 28.56 -12.61 23.39
CA LEU A 4 27.19 -13.08 23.61
C LEU A 4 26.45 -13.32 22.29
N ALA A 5 26.55 -12.40 21.33
CA ALA A 5 25.97 -12.54 20.00
C ALA A 5 26.60 -13.74 19.25
N TYR A 6 27.90 -13.91 19.33
CA TYR A 6 28.59 -15.06 18.75
C TYR A 6 28.09 -16.38 19.35
N LYS A 7 28.03 -16.50 20.68
CA LYS A 7 27.52 -17.69 21.37
C LYS A 7 26.07 -17.99 21.06
N TYR A 8 25.25 -16.94 20.96
CA TYR A 8 23.86 -17.09 20.54
C TYR A 8 23.72 -17.62 19.10
N ASN A 9 24.51 -17.10 18.18
CA ASN A 9 24.56 -17.56 16.80
C ASN A 9 25.07 -19.00 16.68
N LEU A 10 26.10 -19.39 17.45
CA LEU A 10 26.56 -20.78 17.52
C LEU A 10 25.48 -21.74 18.02
N ASN A 11 24.74 -21.36 19.07
CA ASN A 11 23.62 -22.16 19.56
C ASN A 11 22.51 -22.28 18.55
N SER A 12 22.15 -21.19 17.88
CA SER A 12 21.13 -21.18 16.80
C SER A 12 21.58 -22.07 15.64
N TYR A 13 22.84 -22.00 15.26
CA TYR A 13 23.41 -22.87 14.22
C TYR A 13 23.39 -24.36 14.63
N ALA A 14 23.80 -24.67 15.86
CA ALA A 14 23.77 -26.04 16.38
C ALA A 14 22.33 -26.60 16.44
N GLN A 15 21.37 -25.81 16.89
CA GLN A 15 19.95 -26.19 16.86
C GLN A 15 19.44 -26.43 15.44
N LYS A 16 19.78 -25.53 14.50
CA LYS A 16 19.46 -25.70 13.09
C LYS A 16 20.07 -26.97 12.52
N MET A 17 21.34 -27.26 12.80
CA MET A 17 22.00 -28.48 12.34
C MET A 17 21.37 -29.75 12.96
N ASN A 18 20.99 -29.74 14.23
CA ASN A 18 20.28 -30.84 14.86
C ASN A 18 18.93 -31.12 14.21
N VAL A 19 18.17 -30.08 13.88
CA VAL A 19 16.89 -30.21 13.16
C VAL A 19 17.12 -30.76 11.75
N LEU A 20 18.16 -30.29 11.05
CA LEU A 20 18.55 -30.77 9.73
C LEU A 20 18.98 -32.25 9.73
N ASN A 21 19.71 -32.67 10.74
CA ASN A 21 20.14 -34.06 10.89
C ASN A 21 18.99 -35.01 11.26
N SER A 22 17.97 -34.48 11.97
CA SER A 22 16.78 -35.24 12.39
C SER A 22 15.71 -35.32 11.30
N ASN A 23 15.64 -34.29 10.44
CA ASN A 23 14.73 -34.19 9.31
C ASN A 23 15.52 -33.70 8.09
N PRO A 24 16.00 -34.60 7.23
CA PRO A 24 16.75 -34.19 6.05
C PRO A 24 15.89 -33.25 5.21
N LEU A 25 16.37 -32.01 5.10
CA LEU A 25 15.73 -31.03 4.24
C LEU A 25 15.77 -31.49 2.78
N PRO A 26 14.80 -31.12 1.95
CA PRO A 26 14.87 -31.39 0.53
C PRO A 26 16.23 -30.95 -0.03
N ALA A 27 16.83 -31.76 -0.89
CA ALA A 27 18.14 -31.50 -1.50
C ALA A 27 18.31 -30.12 -2.17
N ALA A 28 17.21 -29.42 -2.40
CA ALA A 28 17.19 -28.03 -2.88
C ALA A 28 17.78 -27.04 -1.88
N ILE A 29 17.64 -27.28 -0.57
CA ILE A 29 18.13 -26.36 0.49
C ILE A 29 19.64 -26.55 0.72
N GLU A 30 20.17 -27.74 0.50
CA GLU A 30 21.62 -27.99 0.58
C GLU A 30 22.43 -27.25 -0.49
N LYS A 31 21.76 -26.76 -1.54
CA LYS A 31 22.37 -26.01 -2.66
C LYS A 31 22.29 -24.49 -2.49
N ILE A 32 21.65 -23.99 -1.43
CA ILE A 32 21.57 -22.55 -1.20
C ILE A 32 22.93 -22.10 -0.65
N PRO A 33 23.61 -21.14 -1.29
CA PRO A 33 24.89 -20.63 -0.82
C PRO A 33 24.76 -19.91 0.53
N ASP A 34 25.88 -19.68 1.19
CA ASP A 34 25.95 -18.82 2.37
C ASP A 34 25.55 -17.40 2.05
N MET A 35 25.31 -16.58 3.10
CA MET A 35 25.03 -15.17 2.93
C MET A 35 26.06 -14.51 2.01
N GLN A 36 25.57 -13.68 1.10
CA GLN A 36 26.42 -12.90 0.21
C GLN A 36 27.29 -11.97 1.05
N ARG A 37 28.62 -12.06 0.86
CA ARG A 37 29.56 -11.11 1.45
C ARG A 37 29.42 -9.75 0.74
N MET A 38 29.45 -8.68 1.53
CA MET A 38 29.36 -7.33 1.03
C MET A 38 30.73 -6.84 0.55
N ALA A 39 30.77 -6.14 -0.56
CA ALA A 39 31.92 -5.34 -0.91
C ALA A 39 32.03 -4.15 0.06
N PRO A 40 33.23 -3.72 0.43
CA PRO A 40 33.39 -2.47 1.18
C PRO A 40 32.70 -1.31 0.47
N VAL A 41 31.88 -0.55 1.20
CA VAL A 41 31.18 0.60 0.68
C VAL A 41 31.09 1.69 1.74
N THR A 42 31.33 2.92 1.35
CA THR A 42 31.10 4.10 2.19
C THR A 42 30.18 5.06 1.46
N ASP A 43 29.01 5.31 2.04
CA ASP A 43 28.05 6.32 1.57
C ASP A 43 27.50 7.08 2.77
N ILE A 44 28.06 8.28 2.97
CA ILE A 44 27.72 9.15 4.09
C ILE A 44 26.96 10.35 3.52
N GLN A 45 25.65 10.23 3.50
CA GLN A 45 24.78 11.29 3.00
C GLN A 45 24.66 12.42 4.03
N PRO A 46 24.55 13.68 3.61
CA PRO A 46 24.35 14.80 4.53
C PRO A 46 22.97 14.68 5.20
N SER A 47 22.88 15.02 6.49
CA SER A 47 21.60 15.11 7.19
C SER A 47 20.71 16.16 6.54
N TYR A 48 19.40 15.94 6.58
CA TYR A 48 18.46 16.98 6.18
C TYR A 48 18.49 18.14 7.19
N ALA A 49 18.53 19.36 6.67
CA ALA A 49 18.52 20.60 7.46
C ALA A 49 17.19 21.33 7.29
N TYR A 50 16.07 20.64 7.57
CA TYR A 50 14.76 21.28 7.56
C TYR A 50 14.42 21.80 8.96
N ASP A 51 13.85 22.99 9.02
CA ASP A 51 13.25 23.51 10.25
C ASP A 51 11.76 23.15 10.26
N ILE A 52 11.38 22.22 11.13
CA ILE A 52 9.97 21.93 11.37
C ILE A 52 9.46 22.84 12.46
N ASN A 53 8.71 23.85 12.07
CA ASN A 53 8.00 24.67 13.03
C ASN A 53 6.77 23.92 13.57
N SER A 54 6.93 23.26 14.73
CA SER A 54 5.86 22.49 15.36
C SER A 54 4.64 23.34 15.74
N GLN A 55 4.84 24.64 16.00
CA GLN A 55 3.74 25.54 16.31
C GLN A 55 2.89 25.81 15.04
N GLU A 56 3.53 26.11 13.92
CA GLU A 56 2.81 26.30 12.65
C GLU A 56 2.02 25.05 12.24
N LEU A 57 2.61 23.86 12.39
CA LEU A 57 1.91 22.60 12.12
C LEU A 57 0.73 22.37 13.06
N SER A 58 0.88 22.74 14.35
CA SER A 58 -0.22 22.70 15.32
C SER A 58 -1.36 23.64 14.95
N GLU A 59 -1.05 24.87 14.59
CA GLU A 59 -2.03 25.85 14.15
C GLU A 59 -2.74 25.38 12.86
N LEU A 60 -2.01 24.84 11.92
CA LEU A 60 -2.56 24.25 10.69
C LEU A 60 -3.52 23.09 11.01
N ALA A 61 -3.15 22.20 11.93
CA ALA A 61 -4.02 21.10 12.39
C ALA A 61 -5.29 21.62 13.07
N CYS A 62 -5.16 22.61 13.95
CA CYS A 62 -6.29 23.24 14.63
C CYS A 62 -7.26 23.90 13.64
N ASN A 63 -6.72 24.65 12.69
CA ASN A 63 -7.53 25.31 11.65
C ASN A 63 -8.25 24.30 10.78
N ALA A 64 -7.57 23.22 10.36
CA ALA A 64 -8.19 22.17 9.57
C ALA A 64 -9.24 21.39 10.36
N SER A 65 -8.99 21.07 11.63
CA SER A 65 -9.94 20.33 12.48
C SER A 65 -11.19 21.14 12.81
N ALA A 66 -11.10 22.48 12.79
CA ALA A 66 -12.24 23.36 13.03
C ALA A 66 -13.37 23.16 12.00
N VAL A 67 -13.08 22.66 10.82
CA VAL A 67 -14.05 22.30 9.78
C VAL A 67 -15.10 21.32 10.30
N PHE A 68 -14.71 20.38 11.16
CA PHE A 68 -15.63 19.36 11.69
C PHE A 68 -16.76 19.93 12.57
N LYS A 69 -16.65 21.18 13.04
CA LYS A 69 -17.74 21.85 13.79
C LYS A 69 -19.02 21.97 12.99
N ASP A 70 -18.91 22.00 11.65
CA ASP A 70 -20.05 22.09 10.74
C ASP A 70 -20.74 20.73 10.54
N PHE A 71 -20.13 19.63 10.97
CA PHE A 71 -20.56 18.24 10.73
C PHE A 71 -20.90 17.51 12.03
N LYS A 72 -22.07 17.82 12.62
CA LYS A 72 -22.51 17.30 13.93
C LYS A 72 -22.69 15.78 13.98
N ASP A 73 -22.84 15.12 12.83
CA ASP A 73 -22.99 13.67 12.72
C ASP A 73 -21.64 12.93 12.86
N LEU A 74 -20.54 13.65 12.71
CA LEU A 74 -19.20 13.10 12.89
C LEU A 74 -18.75 13.19 14.34
N THR A 75 -18.14 12.13 14.83
CA THR A 75 -17.60 12.01 16.19
C THR A 75 -16.17 11.53 16.16
N ASN A 76 -15.43 11.68 17.26
CA ASN A 76 -14.00 11.31 17.36
C ASN A 76 -13.20 11.82 16.15
N THR A 77 -13.45 13.08 15.79
CA THR A 77 -12.76 13.75 14.69
C THR A 77 -11.36 14.16 15.11
N SER A 78 -10.39 13.99 14.22
CA SER A 78 -9.02 14.44 14.47
C SER A 78 -8.32 14.84 13.19
N VAL A 79 -7.45 15.85 13.30
CA VAL A 79 -6.39 16.15 12.33
C VAL A 79 -5.08 16.15 13.10
N SER A 80 -4.12 15.38 12.66
CA SER A 80 -2.81 15.28 13.32
C SER A 80 -1.69 15.34 12.30
N PHE A 81 -0.56 15.92 12.73
CA PHE A 81 0.71 15.85 12.03
C PHE A 81 1.64 14.89 12.75
N GLU A 82 2.34 14.10 11.98
CA GLU A 82 3.42 13.23 12.43
C GLU A 82 4.59 13.44 11.48
N GLY A 83 5.79 13.58 12.02
CA GLY A 83 6.97 13.72 11.19
C GLY A 83 8.23 13.43 11.95
N ALA A 84 9.26 13.00 11.24
CA ALA A 84 10.58 12.78 11.79
C ALA A 84 11.65 13.06 10.74
N TYR A 85 12.81 13.50 11.25
CA TYR A 85 14.11 13.40 10.59
C TYR A 85 14.92 12.38 11.32
N GLU A 86 15.44 11.44 10.58
CA GLU A 86 16.23 10.36 11.15
C GLU A 86 17.49 10.17 10.30
N ASP A 87 18.64 10.11 10.96
CA ASP A 87 19.87 9.64 10.36
C ASP A 87 20.07 8.18 10.76
N THR A 88 19.97 7.26 9.83
CA THR A 88 20.26 5.86 10.08
C THR A 88 21.72 5.57 9.73
N TYR A 89 22.48 5.07 10.70
CA TYR A 89 23.86 4.64 10.53
C TYR A 89 23.96 3.12 10.50
N ARG A 90 24.74 2.59 9.56
CA ARG A 90 25.09 1.18 9.51
C ARG A 90 26.58 1.00 9.31
N VAL A 91 27.19 0.30 10.23
CA VAL A 91 28.60 -0.09 10.16
C VAL A 91 28.70 -1.61 10.34
N THR A 92 29.46 -2.28 9.48
CA THR A 92 29.66 -3.73 9.56
C THR A 92 31.14 -4.09 9.55
N SER A 93 31.45 -5.33 9.98
CA SER A 93 32.80 -5.88 9.92
C SER A 93 33.32 -6.09 8.47
N GLU A 94 32.46 -5.98 7.48
CA GLU A 94 32.80 -6.07 6.05
C GLU A 94 33.10 -4.68 5.43
N ASN A 95 33.31 -3.66 6.29
CA ASN A 95 33.58 -2.28 5.89
C ASN A 95 32.43 -1.64 5.10
N VAL A 96 31.19 -2.00 5.41
CA VAL A 96 30.01 -1.24 5.02
C VAL A 96 29.86 -0.10 6.02
N ASN A 97 29.89 1.14 5.55
CA ASN A 97 29.74 2.35 6.36
C ASN A 97 28.73 3.27 5.69
N LEU A 98 27.51 3.27 6.15
CA LEU A 98 26.40 4.00 5.59
C LEU A 98 25.86 5.03 6.58
N LYS A 99 25.48 6.18 6.09
CA LYS A 99 24.57 7.12 6.73
C LYS A 99 23.49 7.50 5.73
N GLU A 100 22.27 7.14 6.02
CA GLU A 100 21.10 7.43 5.20
C GLU A 100 20.16 8.34 5.99
N PRO A 101 19.95 9.59 5.54
CA PRO A 101 18.96 10.48 6.13
C PRO A 101 17.58 10.13 5.61
N HIS A 102 16.60 10.09 6.50
CA HIS A 102 15.20 9.91 6.17
C HIS A 102 14.38 11.09 6.67
N SER A 103 13.45 11.52 5.87
CA SER A 103 12.48 12.54 6.24
C SER A 103 11.09 12.08 5.81
N TYR A 104 10.14 12.22 6.69
CA TYR A 104 8.73 12.13 6.33
C TYR A 104 7.90 13.09 7.15
N LEU A 105 6.86 13.60 6.53
CA LEU A 105 5.77 14.32 7.17
C LEU A 105 4.48 13.67 6.76
N LYS A 106 3.60 13.43 7.72
CA LYS A 106 2.30 12.80 7.50
C LYS A 106 1.21 13.65 8.12
N ILE A 107 0.19 13.93 7.34
CA ILE A 107 -1.07 14.46 7.83
C ILE A 107 -2.04 13.29 7.90
N LYS A 108 -2.66 13.10 9.05
CA LYS A 108 -3.71 12.11 9.24
C LYS A 108 -4.99 12.78 9.67
N VAL A 109 -6.05 12.52 8.92
CA VAL A 109 -7.41 12.97 9.19
C VAL A 109 -8.27 11.77 9.49
N SER A 110 -9.07 11.80 10.55
CA SER A 110 -9.99 10.71 10.88
C SER A 110 -11.28 11.20 11.51
N ALA A 111 -12.35 10.45 11.32
CA ALA A 111 -13.65 10.68 11.92
C ALA A 111 -14.41 9.37 12.07
N ASN A 112 -15.40 9.36 12.97
CA ASN A 112 -16.40 8.30 13.11
C ASN A 112 -17.77 8.85 12.71
N LEU A 113 -18.55 8.02 12.00
CA LEU A 113 -19.93 8.30 11.60
C LEU A 113 -20.83 7.20 12.15
N ARG A 114 -21.93 7.59 12.82
CA ARG A 114 -22.99 6.66 13.18
C ARG A 114 -24.00 6.58 12.04
N LEU A 115 -24.11 5.39 11.45
CA LEU A 115 -25.02 5.12 10.34
C LEU A 115 -26.47 4.95 10.82
N ALA A 116 -27.43 5.04 9.91
CA ALA A 116 -28.86 4.91 10.22
C ALA A 116 -29.22 3.54 10.84
N ASP A 117 -28.46 2.48 10.53
CA ASP A 117 -28.62 1.16 11.12
C ASP A 117 -28.02 1.03 12.54
N GLY A 118 -27.45 2.13 13.07
CA GLY A 118 -26.82 2.21 14.39
C GLY A 118 -25.37 1.74 14.44
N SER A 119 -24.84 1.21 13.36
CA SER A 119 -23.42 0.82 13.28
C SER A 119 -22.51 2.06 13.26
N LEU A 120 -21.28 1.89 13.80
CA LEU A 120 -20.27 2.93 13.79
C LEU A 120 -19.25 2.63 12.70
N GLN A 121 -19.11 3.55 11.77
CA GLN A 121 -18.09 3.48 10.74
C GLN A 121 -16.97 4.47 11.04
N LYS A 122 -15.71 4.02 10.96
CA LYS A 122 -14.54 4.87 11.02
C LYS A 122 -14.02 5.08 9.61
N ASN A 123 -13.62 6.31 9.29
CA ASN A 123 -12.96 6.64 8.04
C ASN A 123 -11.92 7.74 8.25
N GLY A 124 -11.00 7.87 7.30
CA GLY A 124 -9.96 8.88 7.33
C GLY A 124 -9.15 8.89 6.04
N PHE A 125 -8.21 9.79 5.97
CA PHE A 125 -7.21 9.80 4.91
C PHE A 125 -5.85 10.22 5.46
N GLU A 126 -4.80 9.84 4.74
CA GLU A 126 -3.42 10.24 5.03
C GLU A 126 -2.82 10.94 3.82
N MET A 127 -1.98 11.94 4.08
CA MET A 127 -1.13 12.59 3.09
C MET A 127 0.31 12.49 3.57
N ASN A 128 1.20 12.01 2.72
CA ASN A 128 2.61 11.80 3.06
C ASN A 128 3.48 12.68 2.17
N PHE A 129 4.45 13.35 2.78
CA PHE A 129 5.36 14.31 2.16
C PHE A 129 6.80 13.99 2.51
N THR A 130 7.72 14.36 1.65
CA THR A 130 9.17 14.19 1.88
C THR A 130 9.78 15.40 2.55
N THR A 131 9.22 16.59 2.31
CA THR A 131 9.75 17.86 2.82
C THR A 131 8.63 18.77 3.34
N PRO A 132 8.93 19.73 4.26
CA PRO A 132 7.94 20.65 4.78
C PRO A 132 7.27 21.53 3.71
N GLU A 133 7.97 21.86 2.64
CA GLU A 133 7.47 22.72 1.56
C GLU A 133 6.33 22.06 0.77
N GLU A 134 6.21 20.74 0.84
CA GLU A 134 5.12 19.99 0.19
C GLU A 134 3.82 19.99 1.00
N VAL A 135 3.87 20.43 2.27
CA VAL A 135 2.68 20.51 3.13
C VAL A 135 1.72 21.55 2.55
N PRO A 136 0.45 21.20 2.32
CA PRO A 136 -0.52 22.11 1.71
C PRO A 136 -0.80 23.30 2.63
N SER A 137 -1.20 24.43 2.04
CA SER A 137 -1.66 25.60 2.78
C SER A 137 -2.93 25.25 3.61
N ALA A 138 -3.23 26.12 4.59
CA ALA A 138 -4.40 25.97 5.44
C ALA A 138 -5.70 25.84 4.65
N GLU A 139 -5.87 26.66 3.60
CA GLU A 139 -7.05 26.67 2.75
C GLU A 139 -7.22 25.35 1.98
N ILE A 140 -6.11 24.83 1.44
CA ILE A 140 -6.13 23.56 0.70
C ILE A 140 -6.44 22.41 1.66
N LEU A 141 -5.84 22.39 2.85
CA LEU A 141 -6.09 21.34 3.83
C LEU A 141 -7.53 21.39 4.36
N GLN A 142 -8.04 22.59 4.68
CA GLN A 142 -9.44 22.78 5.09
C GLN A 142 -10.41 22.32 4.01
N ALA A 143 -10.15 22.65 2.73
CA ALA A 143 -10.98 22.20 1.61
C ALA A 143 -11.01 20.67 1.52
N LYS A 144 -9.87 20.00 1.67
CA LYS A 144 -9.79 18.52 1.67
C LYS A 144 -10.51 17.89 2.86
N VAL A 145 -10.37 18.47 4.06
CA VAL A 145 -11.10 17.99 5.24
C VAL A 145 -12.60 18.17 5.07
N ARG A 146 -13.05 19.28 4.49
CA ARG A 146 -14.46 19.53 4.19
C ARG A 146 -15.01 18.55 3.17
N GLU A 147 -14.32 18.36 2.06
CA GLU A 147 -14.67 17.37 1.04
C GLU A 147 -14.81 15.96 1.64
N PHE A 148 -13.83 15.54 2.46
CA PHE A 148 -13.89 14.27 3.18
C PHE A 148 -15.11 14.19 4.09
N ALA A 149 -15.38 15.22 4.90
CA ALA A 149 -16.50 15.24 5.83
C ALA A 149 -17.85 15.18 5.12
N GLU A 150 -18.04 15.93 4.03
CA GLU A 150 -19.25 15.91 3.19
C GLU A 150 -19.48 14.52 2.60
N GLN A 151 -18.46 13.93 1.99
CA GLN A 151 -18.53 12.59 1.41
C GLN A 151 -18.81 11.53 2.47
N PHE A 152 -18.24 11.67 3.67
CA PHE A 152 -18.42 10.70 4.73
C PHE A 152 -19.82 10.78 5.34
N VAL A 153 -20.32 11.97 5.64
CA VAL A 153 -21.69 12.18 6.15
C VAL A 153 -22.73 11.70 5.13
N ALA A 154 -22.48 11.86 3.84
CA ALA A 154 -23.38 11.38 2.79
C ALA A 154 -23.65 9.86 2.87
N LEU A 155 -22.80 9.08 3.53
CA LEU A 155 -23.02 7.64 3.73
C LEU A 155 -24.05 7.31 4.81
N LYS A 156 -24.47 8.29 5.64
CA LYS A 156 -25.31 8.07 6.83
C LYS A 156 -26.58 7.30 6.52
N ASP A 157 -27.28 7.71 5.47
CA ASP A 157 -28.58 7.17 5.10
C ASP A 157 -28.54 6.28 3.85
N VAL A 158 -27.34 5.97 3.35
CA VAL A 158 -27.17 5.13 2.16
C VAL A 158 -27.51 3.68 2.51
N PRO A 159 -28.47 3.06 1.80
CA PRO A 159 -28.84 1.66 2.06
C PRO A 159 -27.69 0.70 1.66
N ILE A 160 -27.62 -0.42 2.38
CA ILE A 160 -26.77 -1.52 1.97
C ILE A 160 -27.37 -2.18 0.72
N LEU A 161 -26.54 -2.59 -0.23
CA LEU A 161 -26.99 -3.37 -1.39
C LEU A 161 -27.71 -4.64 -0.92
N SER A 162 -28.95 -4.83 -1.38
CA SER A 162 -29.77 -5.98 -1.03
C SER A 162 -29.42 -7.22 -1.83
N ASP A 163 -28.99 -7.02 -3.07
CA ASP A 163 -28.77 -8.11 -4.03
C ASP A 163 -27.29 -8.33 -4.30
N THR A 164 -26.92 -9.58 -4.56
CA THR A 164 -25.59 -9.91 -5.04
C THR A 164 -25.42 -9.45 -6.48
N TYR A 165 -24.44 -8.60 -6.71
CA TYR A 165 -24.03 -8.19 -8.06
C TYR A 165 -22.86 -9.04 -8.54
N LYS A 166 -22.86 -9.42 -9.81
CA LYS A 166 -21.73 -10.03 -10.48
C LYS A 166 -21.54 -9.42 -11.87
N GLY A 167 -20.43 -8.71 -12.07
CA GLY A 167 -20.22 -8.00 -13.32
C GLY A 167 -18.97 -7.13 -13.34
N PRO A 168 -18.90 -6.18 -14.30
CA PRO A 168 -17.78 -5.27 -14.41
C PRO A 168 -17.81 -4.22 -13.30
N VAL A 169 -16.66 -4.02 -12.66
CA VAL A 169 -16.45 -2.99 -11.65
C VAL A 169 -15.23 -2.16 -12.04
N MET A 170 -15.35 -0.85 -11.97
CA MET A 170 -14.24 0.09 -12.12
C MET A 170 -13.66 0.39 -10.74
N PHE A 171 -12.35 0.25 -10.62
CA PHE A 171 -11.55 0.67 -9.47
C PHE A 171 -10.82 1.94 -9.87
N GLU A 172 -10.95 3.00 -9.09
CA GLU A 172 -10.43 4.33 -9.39
C GLU A 172 -9.63 4.88 -8.22
N ASP A 173 -8.66 5.74 -8.48
CA ASP A 173 -7.74 6.33 -7.51
C ASP A 173 -6.97 5.27 -6.70
N MET A 174 -6.87 5.43 -5.38
CA MET A 174 -6.19 4.45 -4.52
C MET A 174 -6.87 3.06 -4.60
N ALA A 175 -8.16 2.99 -4.91
CA ALA A 175 -8.83 1.71 -5.13
C ALA A 175 -8.27 0.94 -6.33
N ALA A 176 -7.67 1.60 -7.33
CA ALA A 176 -6.97 0.95 -8.44
C ALA A 176 -5.59 0.40 -8.03
N VAL A 177 -4.99 0.94 -6.97
CA VAL A 177 -3.69 0.51 -6.43
C VAL A 177 -3.81 -0.78 -5.62
N TYR A 178 -4.83 -0.88 -4.76
CA TYR A 178 -5.00 -2.00 -3.83
C TYR A 178 -4.96 -3.39 -4.50
N PRO A 179 -5.59 -3.65 -5.65
CA PRO A 179 -5.51 -4.94 -6.30
C PRO A 179 -4.08 -5.41 -6.59
N PHE A 180 -3.18 -4.49 -6.94
CA PHE A 180 -1.77 -4.80 -7.18
C PHE A 180 -0.99 -4.93 -5.88
N THR A 181 -1.06 -3.94 -4.98
CA THR A 181 -0.27 -3.93 -3.76
C THR A 181 -0.65 -5.06 -2.81
N GLU A 182 -1.95 -5.34 -2.62
CA GLU A 182 -2.41 -6.42 -1.75
C GLU A 182 -2.03 -7.81 -2.29
N ASN A 183 -2.09 -8.01 -3.59
CA ASN A 183 -1.71 -9.29 -4.17
C ASN A 183 -0.21 -9.50 -4.28
N LEU A 184 0.58 -8.43 -4.44
CA LEU A 184 1.99 -8.52 -4.79
C LEU A 184 2.92 -8.09 -3.64
N LEU A 185 2.56 -7.12 -2.82
CA LEU A 185 3.40 -6.60 -1.75
C LEU A 185 2.95 -7.08 -0.38
N THR A 186 1.63 -7.08 -0.11
CA THR A 186 1.11 -7.53 1.18
C THR A 186 1.45 -9.00 1.42
N LEU A 187 1.80 -9.33 2.64
CA LEU A 187 2.31 -10.63 3.04
C LEU A 187 3.60 -11.04 2.30
N ASN A 188 4.36 -10.06 1.80
CA ASN A 188 5.68 -10.25 1.19
C ASN A 188 5.70 -11.26 0.04
N LYS A 189 4.68 -11.24 -0.82
CA LYS A 189 4.55 -12.20 -1.94
C LYS A 189 5.63 -12.04 -3.02
N LEU A 190 6.06 -10.79 -3.30
CA LEU A 190 7.19 -10.49 -4.20
C LEU A 190 8.55 -10.51 -3.50
N TYR A 191 8.60 -10.82 -2.21
CA TYR A 191 9.82 -10.84 -1.44
C TYR A 191 10.28 -12.28 -1.21
N ALA A 192 11.58 -12.52 -1.36
CA ALA A 192 12.16 -13.81 -1.08
C ALA A 192 12.07 -14.14 0.41
N LYS A 193 11.72 -15.36 0.72
CA LYS A 193 11.63 -15.86 2.10
C LYS A 193 12.58 -17.02 2.30
N VAL A 194 13.35 -16.98 3.37
CA VAL A 194 14.28 -18.04 3.76
C VAL A 194 13.53 -19.33 4.10
N ILE A 195 12.39 -19.20 4.77
CA ILE A 195 11.55 -20.34 5.14
C ILE A 195 10.15 -20.10 4.59
N LEU A 196 9.67 -21.04 3.79
CA LEU A 196 8.30 -21.05 3.28
C LEU A 196 7.46 -21.98 4.14
N ALA A 197 6.36 -21.44 4.70
CA ALA A 197 5.35 -22.30 5.30
C ALA A 197 4.69 -23.19 4.21
N PRO A 198 4.17 -24.37 4.54
CA PRO A 198 3.56 -25.28 3.57
C PRO A 198 2.47 -24.63 2.70
N ASN A 199 1.74 -23.66 3.28
CA ASN A 199 0.65 -22.92 2.60
C ASN A 199 1.06 -21.51 2.17
N ASP A 200 2.37 -21.20 2.12
CA ASP A 200 2.85 -19.87 1.74
C ASP A 200 2.50 -19.58 0.27
N LYS A 201 1.86 -18.43 0.06
CA LYS A 201 1.49 -17.95 -1.27
C LYS A 201 2.62 -17.16 -1.95
N ALA A 202 3.86 -17.31 -1.49
CA ALA A 202 5.02 -16.62 -2.08
C ALA A 202 5.11 -16.87 -3.60
N LEU A 203 5.40 -15.82 -4.33
CA LEU A 203 5.40 -15.85 -5.80
C LEU A 203 6.69 -16.46 -6.37
N GLY A 204 7.69 -16.76 -5.57
CA GLY A 204 8.95 -17.36 -6.07
C GLY A 204 8.76 -18.56 -6.98
N LYS A 205 7.83 -19.47 -6.66
CA LYS A 205 7.48 -20.63 -7.50
C LYS A 205 6.78 -20.28 -8.83
N LYS A 206 6.41 -19.01 -9.01
CA LYS A 206 5.77 -18.50 -10.24
C LYS A 206 6.70 -17.70 -11.15
N ILE A 207 8.00 -17.64 -10.84
CA ILE A 207 8.99 -17.01 -11.73
C ILE A 207 8.92 -17.71 -13.10
N GLY A 208 8.89 -16.91 -14.16
CA GLY A 208 8.70 -17.36 -15.55
C GLY A 208 7.23 -17.66 -15.93
N LYS A 209 6.27 -17.53 -15.01
CA LYS A 209 4.84 -17.77 -15.28
C LYS A 209 4.08 -16.46 -15.38
N LYS A 210 3.00 -16.48 -16.17
CA LYS A 210 2.03 -15.39 -16.21
C LYS A 210 1.32 -15.25 -14.88
N ILE A 211 1.26 -14.02 -14.34
CA ILE A 211 0.59 -13.66 -13.09
C ILE A 211 -0.32 -12.45 -13.24
N LEU A 212 -0.17 -11.66 -14.32
CA LEU A 212 -0.94 -10.47 -14.63
C LEU A 212 -1.36 -10.42 -16.09
N ASP A 213 -2.18 -9.44 -16.45
CA ASP A 213 -2.56 -9.11 -17.83
C ASP A 213 -1.28 -8.83 -18.66
N PRO A 214 -1.17 -9.31 -19.90
CA PRO A 214 0.02 -9.10 -20.74
C PRO A 214 0.31 -7.63 -21.07
N ARG A 215 -0.62 -6.73 -20.83
CA ARG A 215 -0.42 -5.29 -20.98
C ARG A 215 0.25 -4.63 -19.77
N ILE A 216 0.49 -5.37 -18.70
CA ILE A 216 1.07 -4.86 -17.45
C ILE A 216 2.54 -5.26 -17.36
N ASP A 217 3.36 -4.25 -17.13
CA ASP A 217 4.72 -4.38 -16.64
C ASP A 217 4.81 -3.81 -15.22
N ILE A 218 5.65 -4.38 -14.37
CA ILE A 218 5.93 -3.85 -13.05
C ILE A 218 7.43 -3.69 -12.87
N VAL A 219 7.84 -2.48 -12.52
CA VAL A 219 9.24 -2.13 -12.24
C VAL A 219 9.34 -1.58 -10.82
N ASN A 220 10.35 -2.02 -10.09
CA ASN A 220 10.79 -1.36 -8.87
C ASN A 220 11.90 -0.38 -9.21
N TYR A 221 11.66 0.92 -9.07
CA TYR A 221 12.69 1.94 -9.15
C TYR A 221 13.31 2.13 -7.76
N THR A 222 14.63 2.10 -7.69
CA THR A 222 15.36 2.24 -6.43
C THR A 222 15.80 3.68 -6.19
N SER A 223 16.18 4.41 -7.23
CA SER A 223 16.79 5.73 -7.13
C SER A 223 16.02 6.84 -7.86
N LEU A 224 14.78 6.60 -8.26
CA LEU A 224 13.94 7.62 -8.90
C LEU A 224 13.49 8.66 -7.86
N PRO A 225 13.93 9.93 -7.96
CA PRO A 225 13.65 10.93 -6.92
C PRO A 225 12.28 11.59 -7.09
N GLU A 226 11.76 11.63 -8.32
CA GLU A 226 10.54 12.35 -8.67
C GLU A 226 9.84 11.70 -9.85
N TYR A 227 8.52 11.80 -9.90
CA TYR A 227 7.71 11.40 -11.04
C TYR A 227 6.54 12.37 -11.25
N ASN A 228 6.42 12.94 -12.46
CA ASN A 228 5.37 13.90 -12.82
C ASN A 228 5.20 15.04 -11.80
N GLY A 229 6.31 15.62 -11.31
CA GLY A 229 6.30 16.71 -10.35
C GLY A 229 6.04 16.32 -8.89
N THR A 230 5.93 15.01 -8.60
CA THR A 230 5.77 14.50 -7.23
C THR A 230 7.08 13.88 -6.76
N LYS A 231 7.66 14.38 -5.67
CA LYS A 231 8.82 13.77 -5.01
C LYS A 231 8.45 12.39 -4.48
N LEU A 232 9.35 11.43 -4.61
CA LEU A 232 9.11 10.03 -4.26
C LEU A 232 9.82 9.67 -2.95
N MET A 233 9.09 9.12 -1.99
CA MET A 233 9.63 8.70 -0.69
C MET A 233 10.41 7.38 -0.75
N GLY A 234 10.25 6.63 -1.83
CA GLY A 234 10.86 5.30 -1.98
C GLY A 234 12.30 5.30 -2.48
N ALA A 235 12.86 6.45 -2.90
CA ALA A 235 14.18 6.53 -3.50
C ALA A 235 15.30 6.21 -2.50
N TYR A 236 16.29 5.43 -2.92
CA TYR A 236 17.52 5.13 -2.19
C TYR A 236 18.63 4.74 -3.17
N SER A 237 19.89 4.99 -2.82
CA SER A 237 21.07 4.72 -3.67
C SER A 237 21.79 3.43 -3.33
N ILE A 238 21.80 3.08 -2.04
CA ILE A 238 22.42 1.86 -1.48
C ILE A 238 21.38 1.27 -0.53
N ASP A 239 21.20 -0.05 -0.58
CA ASP A 239 20.26 -0.72 0.31
C ASP A 239 20.83 -0.85 1.74
N ALA A 240 19.97 -1.20 2.68
CA ALA A 240 20.36 -1.30 4.08
C ALA A 240 21.33 -2.47 4.39
N ASP A 241 21.58 -3.38 3.47
CA ASP A 241 22.64 -4.38 3.56
C ASP A 241 23.99 -3.87 2.99
N GLY A 242 24.01 -2.70 2.34
CA GLY A 242 25.21 -2.11 1.73
C GLY A 242 25.38 -2.47 0.25
N ILE A 243 24.32 -2.91 -0.40
CA ILE A 243 24.36 -3.29 -1.81
C ILE A 243 23.80 -2.13 -2.64
N LYS A 244 24.56 -1.74 -3.68
CA LYS A 244 24.07 -0.81 -4.69
C LYS A 244 23.15 -1.56 -5.64
N PRO A 245 21.83 -1.25 -5.65
CA PRO A 245 20.90 -1.90 -6.56
C PRO A 245 21.03 -1.36 -7.98
N GLU A 246 20.45 -2.09 -8.94
CA GLU A 246 20.10 -1.51 -10.24
C GLU A 246 19.04 -0.42 -10.06
N ALA A 247 19.13 0.67 -10.85
CA ALA A 247 18.17 1.76 -10.78
C ALA A 247 16.74 1.30 -11.11
N GLU A 248 16.61 0.32 -11.98
CA GLU A 248 15.36 -0.29 -12.41
C GLU A 248 15.46 -1.81 -12.23
N ILE A 249 14.56 -2.37 -11.43
CA ILE A 249 14.46 -3.82 -11.21
C ILE A 249 13.13 -4.28 -11.82
N PRO A 250 13.14 -4.91 -13.01
CA PRO A 250 11.93 -5.43 -13.63
C PRO A 250 11.41 -6.63 -12.83
N LEU A 251 10.20 -6.51 -12.29
CA LEU A 251 9.54 -7.56 -11.52
C LEU A 251 8.58 -8.38 -12.39
N VAL A 252 7.82 -7.69 -13.23
CA VAL A 252 6.88 -8.32 -14.19
C VAL A 252 7.06 -7.67 -15.54
N GLU A 253 7.16 -8.47 -16.60
CA GLU A 253 7.18 -8.03 -18.00
C GLU A 253 6.10 -8.76 -18.78
N LYS A 254 5.25 -8.01 -19.46
CA LYS A 254 4.10 -8.54 -20.22
C LYS A 254 3.28 -9.56 -19.43
N GLY A 255 3.04 -9.22 -18.16
CA GLY A 255 2.30 -10.06 -17.23
C GLY A 255 3.05 -11.27 -16.67
N ILE A 256 4.31 -11.51 -17.09
CA ILE A 256 5.14 -12.64 -16.65
C ILE A 256 6.05 -12.21 -15.52
N LEU A 257 6.00 -12.92 -14.39
CA LEU A 257 6.91 -12.68 -13.26
C LEU A 257 8.35 -13.01 -13.64
N LYS A 258 9.26 -12.06 -13.54
CA LYS A 258 10.67 -12.19 -13.90
C LYS A 258 11.53 -12.54 -12.70
N GLN A 259 11.32 -11.86 -11.59
CA GLN A 259 12.07 -12.05 -10.35
C GLN A 259 11.28 -11.55 -9.15
N ILE A 260 11.76 -11.88 -7.98
CA ILE A 260 11.30 -11.37 -6.70
C ILE A 260 12.42 -10.62 -6.02
N LEU A 261 12.07 -9.69 -5.14
CA LEU A 261 13.05 -8.90 -4.39
C LEU A 261 13.71 -9.73 -3.29
N ASN A 262 15.01 -9.53 -3.09
CA ASN A 262 15.79 -10.23 -2.09
C ASN A 262 16.81 -9.32 -1.41
N ARG A 263 17.19 -9.69 -0.21
CA ARG A 263 18.30 -9.14 0.56
C ARG A 263 19.57 -9.95 0.33
N ALA A 264 20.59 -9.67 1.14
CA ALA A 264 21.85 -10.41 1.12
C ALA A 264 21.72 -11.91 1.46
N THR A 265 20.60 -12.33 2.03
CA THR A 265 20.36 -13.74 2.40
C THR A 265 19.83 -14.51 1.20
N PRO A 266 20.58 -15.49 0.66
CA PRO A 266 20.12 -16.32 -0.46
C PRO A 266 18.91 -17.16 -0.08
N THR A 267 18.03 -17.39 -1.06
CA THR A 267 16.86 -18.27 -0.92
C THR A 267 16.74 -19.18 -2.15
N GLU A 268 15.90 -20.21 -2.08
CA GLU A 268 15.67 -21.15 -3.18
C GLU A 268 15.31 -20.45 -4.51
N HIS A 269 14.60 -19.33 -4.42
CA HIS A 269 14.09 -18.62 -5.61
C HIS A 269 14.83 -17.31 -5.91
N ALA A 270 15.78 -16.92 -5.07
CA ALA A 270 16.59 -15.72 -5.25
C ALA A 270 17.96 -15.93 -4.60
N MET A 271 18.93 -16.40 -5.39
CA MET A 271 20.28 -16.73 -4.92
C MET A 271 21.13 -15.48 -4.67
N HIS A 272 20.79 -14.35 -5.29
CA HIS A 272 21.52 -13.10 -5.17
C HIS A 272 20.60 -12.01 -4.64
N SER A 273 21.21 -11.03 -3.94
CA SER A 273 20.50 -9.85 -3.54
C SER A 273 20.10 -9.01 -4.75
N THR A 274 18.92 -8.40 -4.67
CA THR A 274 18.47 -7.36 -5.60
C THR A 274 18.75 -5.95 -5.07
N GLY A 275 19.48 -5.82 -3.94
CA GLY A 275 19.69 -4.53 -3.30
C GLY A 275 18.39 -3.94 -2.77
N SER A 276 17.58 -4.77 -2.09
CA SER A 276 16.23 -4.38 -1.63
C SER A 276 16.06 -4.45 -0.12
N ALA A 277 17.16 -4.46 0.63
CA ALA A 277 17.12 -4.32 2.07
C ALA A 277 16.75 -2.89 2.46
N ARG A 278 15.77 -2.73 3.35
CA ARG A 278 15.32 -1.42 3.84
C ARG A 278 15.21 -1.42 5.35
N PHE A 279 15.45 -0.27 5.97
CA PHE A 279 15.14 -0.07 7.38
C PHE A 279 13.65 0.19 7.56
N THR A 280 13.09 -0.35 8.66
CA THR A 280 11.70 -0.04 9.02
C THR A 280 11.61 1.33 9.69
N ASN A 281 10.48 2.01 9.49
CA ASN A 281 10.20 3.34 10.06
C ASN A 281 9.88 3.31 11.57
N ASN A 282 10.05 2.17 12.27
CA ASN A 282 9.74 2.08 13.68
C ASN A 282 10.90 2.64 14.52
N PRO A 283 10.80 3.86 15.10
CA PRO A 283 11.90 4.47 15.83
C PRO A 283 12.26 3.73 17.13
N ARG A 284 11.36 2.86 17.64
CA ARG A 284 11.60 2.07 18.86
C ARG A 284 12.25 0.72 18.57
N ALA A 285 12.15 0.24 17.34
CA ALA A 285 12.66 -1.07 16.95
C ALA A 285 12.96 -1.08 15.45
N VAL A 286 14.03 -0.37 15.07
CA VAL A 286 14.51 -0.38 13.68
C VAL A 286 14.92 -1.79 13.30
N ALA A 287 14.30 -2.33 12.28
CA ALA A 287 14.57 -3.67 11.76
C ALA A 287 14.92 -3.61 10.28
N LEU A 288 15.58 -4.66 9.80
CA LEU A 288 15.86 -4.84 8.38
C LEU A 288 14.76 -5.70 7.75
N THR A 289 14.19 -5.21 6.67
CA THR A 289 13.18 -5.92 5.88
C THR A 289 13.52 -5.85 4.39
N THR A 290 12.86 -6.65 3.58
CA THR A 290 12.86 -6.49 2.12
C THR A 290 11.69 -5.61 1.74
N SER A 291 11.93 -4.57 0.93
CA SER A 291 10.85 -3.71 0.43
C SER A 291 11.18 -3.12 -0.93
N VAL A 292 10.14 -2.70 -1.64
CA VAL A 292 10.27 -1.88 -2.84
C VAL A 292 10.76 -0.46 -2.48
N GLY A 293 11.37 0.22 -3.44
CA GLY A 293 11.49 1.67 -3.43
C GLY A 293 10.24 2.30 -4.02
N THR A 294 10.20 2.44 -5.35
CA THR A 294 9.02 2.90 -6.07
C THR A 294 8.44 1.77 -6.91
N PHE A 295 7.24 1.34 -6.55
CA PHE A 295 6.50 0.28 -7.24
C PHE A 295 5.68 0.89 -8.38
N HIS A 296 6.14 0.73 -9.62
CA HIS A 296 5.49 1.28 -10.80
C HIS A 296 4.77 0.21 -11.60
N VAL A 297 3.45 0.31 -11.66
CA VAL A 297 2.57 -0.50 -12.52
C VAL A 297 2.40 0.23 -13.85
N LYS A 298 3.15 -0.16 -14.86
CA LYS A 298 3.09 0.39 -16.21
C LYS A 298 2.05 -0.37 -17.04
N ALA A 299 1.35 0.31 -17.92
CA ALA A 299 0.36 -0.29 -18.78
C ALA A 299 0.50 0.12 -20.26
N THR A 300 0.21 -0.81 -21.15
CA THR A 300 0.07 -0.57 -22.59
C THR A 300 -1.37 -0.82 -23.06
N GLY A 301 -1.73 -0.35 -24.25
CA GLY A 301 -3.09 -0.54 -24.77
C GLY A 301 -4.16 0.07 -23.85
N THR A 302 -3.91 1.29 -23.38
CA THR A 302 -4.70 2.01 -22.38
C THR A 302 -5.87 2.74 -23.01
N THR A 303 -6.80 3.16 -22.16
CA THR A 303 -7.99 3.98 -22.48
C THR A 303 -7.86 5.33 -21.80
N ASP A 304 -8.23 6.42 -22.50
CA ASP A 304 -8.23 7.75 -21.87
C ASP A 304 -9.05 7.75 -20.58
N ALA A 305 -8.56 8.39 -19.53
CA ALA A 305 -9.19 8.41 -18.22
C ALA A 305 -10.66 8.86 -18.30
N ASP A 306 -10.95 9.92 -19.08
CA ASP A 306 -12.32 10.46 -19.26
C ASP A 306 -13.28 9.49 -19.97
N LYS A 307 -12.74 8.47 -20.64
CA LYS A 307 -13.53 7.46 -21.33
C LYS A 307 -13.78 6.20 -20.50
N MET A 308 -13.09 6.03 -19.36
CA MET A 308 -13.19 4.82 -18.53
C MET A 308 -14.64 4.55 -18.07
N LYS A 309 -15.36 5.57 -17.60
CA LYS A 309 -16.78 5.44 -17.22
C LYS A 309 -17.66 5.00 -18.40
N LYS A 310 -17.37 5.51 -19.60
CA LYS A 310 -18.12 5.13 -20.82
C LYS A 310 -17.88 3.68 -21.18
N GLU A 311 -16.64 3.19 -21.05
CA GLU A 311 -16.32 1.77 -21.27
C GLU A 311 -17.01 0.87 -20.24
N LEU A 312 -17.04 1.26 -18.95
CA LEU A 312 -17.78 0.54 -17.92
C LEU A 312 -19.26 0.39 -18.27
N ILE A 313 -19.93 1.51 -18.65
CA ILE A 313 -21.34 1.52 -19.05
C ILE A 313 -21.56 0.65 -20.29
N LYS A 314 -20.68 0.71 -21.29
CA LYS A 314 -20.74 -0.13 -22.50
C LYS A 314 -20.68 -1.62 -22.18
N LEU A 315 -19.83 -2.01 -21.22
CA LEU A 315 -19.76 -3.39 -20.72
C LEU A 315 -21.07 -3.80 -20.03
N GLY A 316 -21.65 -2.91 -19.21
CA GLY A 316 -22.94 -3.12 -18.58
C GLY A 316 -24.05 -3.34 -19.61
N LYS A 317 -24.11 -2.51 -20.66
CA LYS A 317 -25.06 -2.67 -21.79
C LYS A 317 -24.89 -4.02 -22.49
N LYS A 318 -23.66 -4.40 -22.83
CA LYS A 318 -23.34 -5.70 -23.45
C LYS A 318 -23.83 -6.88 -22.63
N LYS A 319 -23.75 -6.78 -21.28
CA LYS A 319 -24.20 -7.80 -20.34
C LYS A 319 -25.69 -7.67 -19.95
N LYS A 320 -26.40 -6.71 -20.51
CA LYS A 320 -27.82 -6.40 -20.19
C LYS A 320 -28.05 -6.12 -18.70
N LEU A 321 -27.07 -5.50 -18.04
CA LEU A 321 -27.17 -5.07 -16.65
C LEU A 321 -27.91 -3.75 -16.54
N GLU A 322 -28.67 -3.57 -15.47
CA GLU A 322 -29.33 -2.29 -15.14
C GLU A 322 -28.31 -1.31 -14.53
N TYR A 323 -27.41 -1.83 -13.70
CA TYR A 323 -26.39 -1.07 -13.01
C TYR A 323 -25.01 -1.68 -13.20
N VAL A 324 -23.99 -0.83 -13.13
CA VAL A 324 -22.59 -1.18 -12.97
C VAL A 324 -22.02 -0.42 -11.77
N TYR A 325 -20.84 -0.81 -11.30
CA TYR A 325 -20.31 -0.24 -10.06
C TYR A 325 -18.92 0.34 -10.24
N LYS A 326 -18.67 1.40 -9.48
CA LYS A 326 -17.36 2.03 -9.33
C LYS A 326 -16.96 1.99 -7.85
N ILE A 327 -15.74 1.61 -7.59
CA ILE A 327 -15.10 1.68 -6.28
C ILE A 327 -13.99 2.72 -6.38
N THR A 328 -14.01 3.70 -5.50
CA THR A 328 -12.99 4.73 -5.42
C THR A 328 -12.50 4.87 -3.98
N SER A 329 -11.33 5.44 -3.81
CA SER A 329 -10.78 5.83 -2.52
C SER A 329 -10.18 7.22 -2.70
N PRO A 330 -11.00 8.26 -2.58
CA PRO A 330 -10.57 9.62 -2.82
C PRO A 330 -9.49 10.04 -1.82
N ALA A 331 -8.50 10.76 -2.30
CA ALA A 331 -7.45 11.42 -1.50
C ALA A 331 -6.69 10.51 -0.52
N GLY A 332 -6.52 9.21 -0.85
CA GLY A 332 -5.83 8.28 0.04
C GLY A 332 -6.67 7.81 1.23
N ALA A 333 -8.00 7.94 1.15
CA ALA A 333 -8.91 7.47 2.20
C ALA A 333 -8.67 6.00 2.54
N GLU A 334 -8.69 5.69 3.82
CA GLU A 334 -8.54 4.32 4.33
C GLU A 334 -9.72 3.42 3.92
N SER A 335 -10.88 4.02 3.67
CA SER A 335 -12.09 3.30 3.28
C SER A 335 -12.48 3.54 1.84
N LEU A 336 -12.93 2.46 1.21
CA LEU A 336 -13.43 2.47 -0.14
C LEU A 336 -14.86 3.00 -0.19
N GLN A 337 -15.16 3.80 -1.20
CA GLN A 337 -16.51 4.26 -1.52
C GLN A 337 -17.03 3.52 -2.75
N LEU A 338 -18.26 3.05 -2.65
CA LEU A 338 -18.96 2.37 -3.75
C LEU A 338 -19.98 3.30 -4.38
N TYR A 339 -19.97 3.36 -5.70
CA TYR A 339 -20.98 4.05 -6.50
C TYR A 339 -21.69 3.06 -7.41
N GLN A 340 -23.01 3.11 -7.42
CA GLN A 340 -23.87 2.47 -8.38
C GLN A 340 -24.09 3.41 -9.57
N ILE A 341 -23.88 2.94 -10.78
CA ILE A 341 -24.04 3.73 -12.01
C ILE A 341 -25.16 3.10 -12.85
N ASN A 342 -26.20 3.86 -13.12
CA ASN A 342 -27.28 3.43 -14.01
C ASN A 342 -26.77 3.34 -15.45
N VAL A 343 -26.91 2.18 -16.08
CA VAL A 343 -26.36 1.90 -17.42
C VAL A 343 -27.07 2.68 -18.52
N LYS A 344 -28.34 3.08 -18.31
CA LYS A 344 -29.13 3.85 -19.31
C LYS A 344 -28.86 5.34 -19.20
N THR A 345 -28.88 5.90 -17.98
CA THR A 345 -28.78 7.34 -17.74
C THR A 345 -27.35 7.81 -17.46
N GLY A 346 -26.47 6.93 -16.96
CA GLY A 346 -25.14 7.29 -16.50
C GLY A 346 -25.11 7.98 -15.13
N GLU A 347 -26.27 8.08 -14.45
CA GLU A 347 -26.39 8.66 -13.11
C GLU A 347 -25.63 7.81 -12.09
N GLU A 348 -24.87 8.47 -11.22
CA GLU A 348 -24.12 7.84 -10.12
C GLU A 348 -24.82 8.09 -8.79
N LYS A 349 -24.94 7.04 -7.98
CA LYS A 349 -25.46 7.12 -6.60
C LYS A 349 -24.52 6.36 -5.66
N LEU A 350 -24.32 6.91 -4.47
CA LEU A 350 -23.62 6.20 -3.41
C LEU A 350 -24.36 4.90 -3.08
N ALA A 351 -23.58 3.85 -2.84
CA ALA A 351 -24.05 2.56 -2.38
C ALA A 351 -23.15 2.05 -1.25
N ARG A 352 -23.64 1.11 -0.45
CA ARG A 352 -22.83 0.48 0.61
C ARG A 352 -22.82 -1.04 0.44
N ILE A 353 -21.66 -1.61 0.78
CA ILE A 353 -21.46 -3.05 0.97
C ILE A 353 -20.84 -3.28 2.34
N THR A 354 -21.08 -4.45 2.92
CA THR A 354 -20.56 -4.82 4.25
C THR A 354 -19.16 -5.41 4.20
N GLN A 355 -18.69 -5.85 3.04
CA GLN A 355 -17.37 -6.44 2.87
C GLN A 355 -16.61 -5.70 1.77
N ALA A 356 -15.39 -5.27 2.09
CA ALA A 356 -14.47 -4.79 1.08
C ALA A 356 -14.05 -5.94 0.16
N ILE A 357 -14.17 -5.74 -1.13
CA ILE A 357 -13.79 -6.74 -2.13
C ILE A 357 -12.47 -6.34 -2.72
N LEU A 358 -11.49 -7.21 -2.52
CA LEU A 358 -10.20 -7.09 -3.18
C LEU A 358 -10.15 -8.12 -4.31
N PRO A 359 -9.93 -7.67 -5.56
CA PRO A 359 -9.70 -8.58 -6.68
C PRO A 359 -8.55 -9.52 -6.40
N THR A 360 -8.70 -10.77 -6.77
CA THR A 360 -7.65 -11.79 -6.65
C THR A 360 -6.60 -11.62 -7.75
N LEU A 361 -5.41 -12.20 -7.56
CA LEU A 361 -4.35 -12.20 -8.57
C LEU A 361 -4.83 -12.80 -9.90
N SER A 362 -5.67 -13.84 -9.88
CA SER A 362 -6.23 -14.45 -11.09
C SER A 362 -7.17 -13.51 -11.86
N GLN A 363 -7.87 -12.61 -11.18
CA GLN A 363 -8.68 -11.60 -11.86
C GLN A 363 -7.83 -10.52 -12.52
N LEU A 364 -6.63 -10.24 -11.99
CA LEU A 364 -5.64 -9.33 -12.58
C LEU A 364 -4.93 -9.91 -13.82
N GLU A 365 -5.06 -11.21 -14.10
CA GLU A 365 -4.54 -11.81 -15.34
C GLU A 365 -5.32 -11.41 -16.59
N LYS A 366 -6.51 -10.79 -16.41
CA LYS A 366 -7.36 -10.31 -17.50
C LYS A 366 -8.08 -9.03 -17.08
N ILE A 367 -7.44 -7.89 -17.28
CA ILE A 367 -8.02 -6.58 -17.02
C ILE A 367 -8.81 -6.14 -18.26
N THR A 368 -10.03 -5.66 -18.09
CA THR A 368 -10.88 -5.30 -19.22
C THR A 368 -10.47 -3.97 -19.86
N ALA A 369 -10.23 -2.95 -19.03
CA ALA A 369 -9.73 -1.65 -19.46
C ALA A 369 -8.78 -1.06 -18.41
N ILE A 370 -7.82 -0.26 -18.84
CA ILE A 370 -6.78 0.33 -18.02
C ILE A 370 -6.68 1.81 -18.42
N SER A 371 -6.69 2.72 -17.45
CA SER A 371 -6.52 4.15 -17.70
C SER A 371 -5.12 4.49 -18.22
N SER A 372 -5.04 5.45 -19.15
CA SER A 372 -3.78 6.02 -19.63
C SER A 372 -3.17 7.02 -18.64
N LYS A 373 -3.98 7.58 -17.74
CA LYS A 373 -3.51 8.47 -16.67
C LYS A 373 -2.95 7.63 -15.53
N GLU A 374 -1.83 8.06 -14.99
CA GLU A 374 -1.21 7.47 -13.78
C GLU A 374 -1.33 8.42 -12.60
N ASN A 375 -1.50 7.87 -11.43
CA ASN A 375 -1.44 8.57 -10.16
C ASN A 375 -0.21 8.11 -9.36
N VAL A 376 0.31 9.02 -8.53
CA VAL A 376 1.47 8.79 -7.66
C VAL A 376 1.02 8.86 -6.22
N TYR A 377 1.45 7.89 -5.41
CA TYR A 377 1.13 7.82 -3.98
C TYR A 377 2.41 7.56 -3.18
N ASN A 378 2.67 8.40 -2.21
CA ASN A 378 3.68 8.18 -1.19
C ASN A 378 3.07 7.47 0.01
N LEU A 379 3.65 6.37 0.43
CA LEU A 379 3.14 5.51 1.50
C LEU A 379 4.19 5.42 2.60
N SER A 380 3.85 5.88 3.80
CA SER A 380 4.69 5.76 5.00
C SER A 380 4.06 4.77 5.97
N LYS A 381 4.29 3.48 5.69
CA LYS A 381 3.89 2.34 6.54
C LYS A 381 5.13 1.81 7.27
N ASP A 382 5.40 0.52 7.17
CA ASP A 382 6.60 -0.09 7.76
C ASP A 382 7.89 0.44 7.13
N VAL A 383 7.86 0.79 5.85
CA VAL A 383 8.95 1.40 5.08
C VAL A 383 8.36 2.52 4.22
N ASN A 384 9.10 3.60 4.05
CA ASN A 384 8.75 4.65 3.09
C ASN A 384 8.89 4.11 1.66
N THR A 385 7.78 4.10 0.94
CA THR A 385 7.69 3.61 -0.44
C THR A 385 6.83 4.54 -1.28
N SER A 386 6.97 4.44 -2.59
CA SER A 386 6.08 5.13 -3.52
C SER A 386 5.41 4.14 -4.46
N VAL A 387 4.22 4.46 -4.90
CA VAL A 387 3.48 3.66 -5.88
C VAL A 387 3.03 4.55 -7.02
N ILE A 388 3.34 4.13 -8.24
CA ILE A 388 2.84 4.73 -9.47
C ILE A 388 1.94 3.69 -10.13
N CYS A 389 0.69 4.06 -10.42
CA CYS A 389 -0.30 3.11 -10.91
C CYS A 389 -1.29 3.81 -11.85
N PRO A 390 -1.86 3.11 -12.85
CA PRO A 390 -2.98 3.62 -13.62
C PRO A 390 -4.10 4.14 -12.72
N SER A 391 -4.62 5.33 -13.01
CA SER A 391 -5.63 6.00 -12.19
C SER A 391 -6.96 5.24 -12.11
N ALA A 392 -7.21 4.32 -13.04
CA ALA A 392 -8.38 3.44 -13.00
C ALA A 392 -8.14 2.15 -13.76
N ILE A 393 -8.78 1.07 -13.30
CA ILE A 393 -8.87 -0.22 -13.99
C ILE A 393 -10.31 -0.72 -13.97
N ILE A 394 -10.72 -1.46 -15.01
CA ILE A 394 -12.01 -2.16 -15.02
C ILE A 394 -11.73 -3.65 -15.03
N LEU A 395 -12.27 -4.34 -14.04
CA LEU A 395 -12.25 -5.79 -13.93
C LEU A 395 -13.66 -6.34 -14.14
N ASP A 396 -13.75 -7.49 -14.78
CA ASP A 396 -15.01 -8.18 -14.99
C ASP A 396 -15.18 -9.33 -13.96
N ASN A 397 -16.41 -9.82 -13.83
CA ASN A 397 -16.76 -10.89 -12.89
C ASN A 397 -16.40 -10.60 -11.42
N ILE A 398 -16.47 -9.34 -11.03
CA ILE A 398 -16.37 -8.95 -9.63
C ILE A 398 -17.72 -9.22 -8.97
N GLU A 399 -17.70 -9.86 -7.85
CA GLU A 399 -18.88 -10.13 -7.04
C GLU A 399 -18.95 -9.16 -5.87
N LEU A 400 -20.05 -8.39 -5.82
CA LEU A 400 -20.39 -7.51 -4.71
C LEU A 400 -21.57 -8.13 -3.97
N SER A 401 -21.36 -8.52 -2.73
CA SER A 401 -22.41 -9.08 -1.90
C SER A 401 -22.45 -8.40 -0.55
N SER A 402 -23.64 -8.25 -0.02
CA SER A 402 -23.85 -7.85 1.35
C SER A 402 -24.26 -9.08 2.16
N ASN A 403 -23.30 -9.82 2.64
CA ASN A 403 -23.60 -10.71 3.76
C ASN A 403 -23.82 -9.80 4.97
N THR A 404 -25.07 -9.48 5.27
CA THR A 404 -25.44 -8.84 6.52
C THR A 404 -25.10 -9.82 7.65
N PRO A 405 -24.05 -9.58 8.45
CA PRO A 405 -24.02 -10.19 9.76
C PRO A 405 -25.32 -9.71 10.42
N ARG A 406 -26.18 -10.58 10.90
CA ARG A 406 -27.22 -10.17 11.84
C ARG A 406 -26.48 -9.56 13.03
N SER A 407 -26.30 -8.26 13.02
CA SER A 407 -25.92 -7.53 14.21
C SER A 407 -27.14 -7.65 15.10
N GLU A 408 -27.07 -8.54 16.10
CA GLU A 408 -27.93 -8.40 17.26
C GLU A 408 -27.69 -6.99 17.75
N LYS A 409 -28.74 -6.15 17.71
CA LYS A 409 -28.67 -4.80 18.25
C LYS A 409 -28.16 -4.95 19.69
N ALA A 410 -26.95 -4.51 19.96
CA ALA A 410 -26.48 -4.43 21.33
C ALA A 410 -27.56 -3.68 22.13
N PRO A 411 -28.01 -4.21 23.27
CA PRO A 411 -29.04 -3.53 24.03
C PRO A 411 -28.56 -2.13 24.38
N ALA A 412 -29.36 -1.11 24.01
CA ALA A 412 -29.07 0.25 24.39
C ALA A 412 -29.19 0.33 25.92
N ILE A 413 -28.06 0.24 26.59
CA ILE A 413 -27.97 0.47 28.03
C ILE A 413 -28.02 1.98 28.23
N PRO A 414 -29.08 2.54 28.82
CA PRO A 414 -29.14 3.98 29.08
C PRO A 414 -27.96 4.35 30.00
N TYR A 415 -27.31 5.45 29.66
CA TYR A 415 -26.18 5.94 30.44
C TYR A 415 -26.62 6.18 31.90
N PRO A 416 -25.95 5.56 32.90
CA PRO A 416 -26.44 5.54 34.29
C PRO A 416 -26.60 6.91 34.94
N LEU A 417 -26.07 7.96 34.35
CA LEU A 417 -26.09 9.34 34.84
C LEU A 417 -27.12 10.25 34.13
N GLN A 418 -27.93 9.73 33.21
CA GLN A 418 -29.12 10.42 32.71
C GLN A 418 -30.31 10.12 33.64
N ARG A 419 -30.31 10.78 34.79
CA ARG A 419 -31.51 10.98 35.60
C ARG A 419 -31.93 12.44 35.55
#